data_196f35342b883d79ba8a02e9356bdbc9
#
_entry.id   196f35342b883d79ba8a02e9356bdbc9
#
_cell.length_a   1.000
_cell.length_b   1.000
_cell.length_c   1.000
_cell.angle_alpha   90.00
_cell.angle_beta   90.00
_cell.angle_gamma   90.00
#
_symmetry.space_group_name_H-M   'P 1'
#
loop_
_entity.id
_entity.type
_entity.pdbx_description
1 polymer ?
#
loop_
_entity_poly.entity_id
_entity_poly.type
_entity_poly.pdbx_seq_one_letter_code
_entity_poly.pdbx_strand_id
1 'polypeptide(L)'
;MLHSKRISGHTKMRERKIQSIAREVIKLELNSLKKLHSSIGKPFEQIIKTILNCKNGKVIISGVGKSGIIAKKWSATLSSTGTSSFFLDASNASHGDMGQITSNDVVILISLSGQSEELKNIIKYTSRSKNIKLIGITSKKDSVLYKNADVKFLLP
;
A
#
# COMPACT_ATOMS: atom_id res chain seq x y z
N MET A 1 16.33 15.95 -52.71
CA MET A 1 17.18 15.59 -51.55
C MET A 1 17.01 16.42 -50.27
N LEU A 2 16.28 17.53 -50.26
CA LEU A 2 16.10 18.40 -49.10
C LEU A 2 14.96 18.00 -48.14
N HIS A 3 13.99 17.16 -48.57
CA HIS A 3 12.83 16.77 -47.76
C HIS A 3 13.13 15.67 -46.72
N SER A 4 14.08 14.78 -47.05
CA SER A 4 14.47 13.65 -46.17
C SER A 4 15.22 14.07 -44.88
N LYS A 5 16.04 15.12 -44.94
CA LYS A 5 16.80 15.60 -43.78
C LYS A 5 15.95 16.32 -42.73
N ARG A 6 14.82 16.97 -43.11
CA ARG A 6 13.90 17.62 -42.14
C ARG A 6 13.12 16.61 -41.31
N ILE A 7 12.65 15.52 -41.92
CA ILE A 7 11.88 14.47 -41.20
C ILE A 7 12.78 13.77 -40.18
N SER A 8 14.05 13.49 -40.50
CA SER A 8 14.97 12.84 -39.58
C SER A 8 15.31 13.71 -38.34
N GLY A 9 15.39 15.04 -38.48
CA GLY A 9 15.65 15.96 -37.42
C GLY A 9 14.49 16.05 -36.40
N HIS A 10 13.25 16.13 -36.90
CA HIS A 10 12.05 16.14 -36.05
C HIS A 10 11.85 14.82 -35.31
N THR A 11 12.06 13.69 -35.93
CA THR A 11 11.97 12.37 -35.29
C THR A 11 12.99 12.23 -34.19
N LYS A 12 14.26 12.58 -34.45
CA LYS A 12 15.36 12.51 -33.47
C LYS A 12 15.17 13.44 -32.28
N MET A 13 14.58 14.63 -32.49
CA MET A 13 14.22 15.57 -31.41
C MET A 13 13.06 15.03 -30.57
N ARG A 14 12.06 14.40 -31.19
CA ARG A 14 10.93 13.76 -30.50
C ARG A 14 11.39 12.57 -29.65
N GLU A 15 12.29 11.75 -30.18
CA GLU A 15 12.90 10.63 -29.45
C GLU A 15 13.70 11.09 -28.23
N ARG A 16 14.53 12.13 -28.36
CA ARG A 16 15.26 12.75 -27.23
C ARG A 16 14.31 13.26 -26.14
N LYS A 17 13.18 13.86 -26.55
CA LYS A 17 12.15 14.32 -25.59
C LYS A 17 11.51 13.16 -24.83
N ILE A 18 11.22 12.04 -25.51
CA ILE A 18 10.66 10.84 -24.88
C ILE A 18 11.66 10.27 -23.85
N GLN A 19 12.93 10.13 -24.23
CA GLN A 19 13.96 9.65 -23.33
C GLN A 19 14.17 10.57 -22.11
N SER A 20 14.11 11.90 -22.33
CA SER A 20 14.19 12.88 -21.24
C SER A 20 13.07 12.72 -20.24
N ILE A 21 11.82 12.59 -20.71
CA ILE A 21 10.64 12.35 -19.86
C ILE A 21 10.79 11.06 -19.08
N ALA A 22 11.21 9.98 -19.71
CA ALA A 22 11.42 8.69 -19.04
C ALA A 22 12.45 8.79 -17.90
N ARG A 23 13.58 9.47 -18.17
CA ARG A 23 14.60 9.71 -17.11
C ARG A 23 14.10 10.60 -15.98
N GLU A 24 13.26 11.59 -16.30
CA GLU A 24 12.65 12.46 -15.30
C GLU A 24 11.70 11.68 -14.36
N VAL A 25 10.87 10.79 -14.93
CA VAL A 25 10.00 9.90 -14.13
C VAL A 25 10.84 9.05 -13.18
N ILE A 26 11.89 8.38 -13.68
CA ILE A 26 12.79 7.58 -12.85
C ILE A 26 13.43 8.43 -11.75
N LYS A 27 13.85 9.65 -12.06
CA LYS A 27 14.42 10.59 -11.05
C LYS A 27 13.42 10.94 -9.96
N LEU A 28 12.15 11.16 -10.30
CA LEU A 28 11.07 11.41 -9.33
C LEU A 28 10.86 10.19 -8.42
N GLU A 29 10.84 8.99 -8.99
CA GLU A 29 10.71 7.74 -8.21
C GLU A 29 11.90 7.53 -7.27
N LEU A 30 13.14 7.74 -7.75
CA LEU A 30 14.34 7.67 -6.92
C LEU A 30 14.29 8.66 -5.74
N ASN A 31 13.82 9.89 -5.95
CA ASN A 31 13.65 10.86 -4.89
C ASN A 31 12.59 10.43 -3.87
N SER A 32 11.50 9.81 -4.33
CA SER A 32 10.45 9.27 -3.46
C SER A 32 10.98 8.10 -2.62
N LEU A 33 11.78 7.20 -3.21
CA LEU A 33 12.44 6.11 -2.48
C LEU A 33 13.45 6.63 -1.44
N LYS A 34 14.19 7.70 -1.72
CA LYS A 34 15.07 8.34 -0.73
C LYS A 34 14.30 8.86 0.47
N LYS A 35 13.14 9.51 0.24
CA LYS A 35 12.27 9.96 1.33
C LYS A 35 11.72 8.77 2.14
N LEU A 36 11.29 7.70 1.46
CA LEU A 36 10.83 6.49 2.12
C LEU A 36 11.94 5.86 2.96
N HIS A 37 13.16 5.75 2.44
CA HIS A 37 14.32 5.26 3.19
C HIS A 37 14.51 6.04 4.51
N SER A 38 14.40 7.38 4.45
CA SER A 38 14.52 8.23 5.64
C SER A 38 13.35 8.12 6.62
N SER A 39 12.20 7.57 6.20
CA SER A 39 11.03 7.34 7.06
C SER A 39 11.06 5.99 7.80
N ILE A 40 12.01 5.11 7.46
CA ILE A 40 12.18 3.82 8.12
C ILE A 40 12.74 4.06 9.53
N GLY A 41 11.94 3.75 10.56
CA GLY A 41 12.27 3.96 11.95
C GLY A 41 11.34 3.17 12.87
N LYS A 42 11.11 3.64 14.09
CA LYS A 42 10.27 2.96 15.10
C LYS A 42 8.88 2.51 14.60
N PRO A 43 8.13 3.31 13.82
CA PRO A 43 6.84 2.86 13.30
C PRO A 43 6.97 1.62 12.40
N PHE A 44 8.00 1.57 11.55
CA PHE A 44 8.27 0.40 10.71
C PHE A 44 8.63 -0.83 11.54
N GLU A 45 9.49 -0.67 12.56
CA GLU A 45 9.82 -1.76 13.49
C GLU A 45 8.57 -2.30 14.21
N GLN A 46 7.64 -1.43 14.60
CA GLN A 46 6.38 -1.84 15.23
C GLN A 46 5.52 -2.68 14.29
N ILE A 47 5.45 -2.33 13.01
CA ILE A 47 4.75 -3.14 12.00
C ILE A 47 5.35 -4.54 11.94
N ILE A 48 6.68 -4.64 11.79
CA ILE A 48 7.36 -5.93 11.68
C ILE A 48 7.13 -6.75 12.96
N LYS A 49 7.29 -6.16 14.14
CA LYS A 49 7.04 -6.84 15.41
C LYS A 49 5.58 -7.32 15.52
N THR A 50 4.61 -6.52 15.08
CA THR A 50 3.19 -6.89 15.10
C THR A 50 2.92 -8.09 14.19
N ILE A 51 3.49 -8.11 12.98
CA ILE A 51 3.37 -9.22 12.04
C ILE A 51 4.03 -10.50 12.62
N LEU A 52 5.25 -10.39 13.14
CA LEU A 52 5.98 -11.55 13.69
C LEU A 52 5.32 -12.14 14.95
N ASN A 53 4.57 -11.33 15.69
CA ASN A 53 3.83 -11.77 16.88
C ASN A 53 2.45 -12.36 16.55
N CYS A 54 2.03 -12.36 15.30
CA CYS A 54 0.77 -12.96 14.84
C CYS A 54 0.89 -14.49 14.74
N LYS A 55 1.05 -15.19 15.88
CA LYS A 55 1.30 -16.63 15.91
C LYS A 55 0.04 -17.49 15.79
N ASN A 56 -1.08 -17.02 16.33
CA ASN A 56 -2.38 -17.74 16.39
C ASN A 56 -3.44 -17.11 15.50
N GLY A 57 -3.05 -16.27 14.57
CA GLY A 57 -3.88 -15.59 13.62
C GLY A 57 -3.24 -15.57 12.24
N LYS A 58 -3.73 -14.71 11.38
CA LYS A 58 -3.20 -14.49 10.03
C LYS A 58 -3.07 -12.99 9.75
N VAL A 59 -2.26 -12.66 8.76
CA VAL A 59 -2.09 -11.30 8.28
C VAL A 59 -3.04 -11.06 7.12
N ILE A 60 -4.00 -10.17 7.31
CA ILE A 60 -5.00 -9.80 6.29
C ILE A 60 -4.60 -8.45 5.73
N ILE A 61 -4.43 -8.36 4.41
CA ILE A 61 -4.03 -7.12 3.77
C ILE A 61 -5.13 -6.65 2.83
N SER A 62 -5.52 -5.39 2.92
CA SER A 62 -6.59 -4.81 2.12
C SER A 62 -6.25 -3.41 1.65
N GLY A 63 -6.93 -3.00 0.59
CA GLY A 63 -6.82 -1.68 -0.03
C GLY A 63 -7.74 -1.58 -1.23
N VAL A 64 -7.96 -0.37 -1.72
CA VAL A 64 -8.86 -0.09 -2.85
C VAL A 64 -8.04 0.30 -4.09
N GLY A 65 -8.45 -0.13 -5.27
CA GLY A 65 -7.83 0.22 -6.54
C GLY A 65 -6.34 -0.18 -6.59
N LYS A 66 -5.45 0.77 -6.88
CA LYS A 66 -4.00 0.50 -6.97
C LYS A 66 -3.42 -0.02 -5.65
N SER A 67 -3.90 0.50 -4.51
CA SER A 67 -3.50 0.00 -3.19
C SER A 67 -3.94 -1.44 -2.96
N GLY A 68 -5.10 -1.86 -3.48
CA GLY A 68 -5.57 -3.24 -3.47
C GLY A 68 -4.67 -4.19 -4.25
N ILE A 69 -4.15 -3.75 -5.42
CA ILE A 69 -3.20 -4.55 -6.21
C ILE A 69 -1.90 -4.78 -5.41
N ILE A 70 -1.39 -3.75 -4.75
CA ILE A 70 -0.21 -3.85 -3.86
C ILE A 70 -0.51 -4.78 -2.68
N ALA A 71 -1.67 -4.64 -2.04
CA ALA A 71 -2.11 -5.49 -0.93
C ALA A 71 -2.16 -6.97 -1.33
N LYS A 72 -2.74 -7.26 -2.50
CA LYS A 72 -2.81 -8.62 -3.06
C LYS A 72 -1.42 -9.21 -3.31
N LYS A 73 -0.51 -8.44 -3.92
CA LYS A 73 0.87 -8.87 -4.13
C LYS A 73 1.60 -9.11 -2.81
N TRP A 74 1.42 -8.25 -1.82
CA TRP A 74 2.08 -8.37 -0.53
C TRP A 74 1.60 -9.59 0.24
N SER A 75 0.27 -9.82 0.30
CA SER A 75 -0.28 -11.01 0.96
C SER A 75 0.24 -12.31 0.34
N ALA A 76 0.29 -12.40 -1.00
CA ALA A 76 0.86 -13.54 -1.70
C ALA A 76 2.35 -13.76 -1.36
N THR A 77 3.12 -12.67 -1.23
CA THR A 77 4.53 -12.74 -0.84
C THR A 77 4.69 -13.27 0.59
N LEU A 78 3.91 -12.75 1.56
CA LEU A 78 3.94 -13.24 2.94
C LEU A 78 3.59 -14.73 3.01
N SER A 79 2.55 -15.17 2.32
CA SER A 79 2.15 -16.58 2.27
C SER A 79 3.25 -17.47 1.69
N SER A 80 3.91 -17.03 0.60
CA SER A 80 5.00 -17.81 -0.03
C SER A 80 6.27 -17.90 0.83
N THR A 81 6.41 -17.00 1.81
CA THR A 81 7.56 -16.95 2.73
C THR A 81 7.25 -17.46 4.13
N GLY A 82 6.12 -18.16 4.32
CA GLY A 82 5.79 -18.83 5.57
C GLY A 82 4.94 -18.04 6.56
N THR A 83 4.49 -16.82 6.22
CA THR A 83 3.55 -16.06 7.04
C THR A 83 2.13 -16.27 6.53
N SER A 84 1.24 -16.88 7.34
CA SER A 84 -0.18 -17.04 6.94
C SER A 84 -0.79 -15.70 6.61
N SER A 85 -1.19 -15.49 5.36
CA SER A 85 -1.74 -14.21 4.90
C SER A 85 -2.70 -14.39 3.75
N PHE A 86 -3.69 -13.50 3.64
CA PHE A 86 -4.53 -13.39 2.45
C PHE A 86 -4.93 -11.94 2.16
N PHE A 87 -5.34 -11.70 0.93
CA PHE A 87 -5.90 -10.42 0.49
C PHE A 87 -7.41 -10.39 0.74
N LEU A 88 -7.88 -9.38 1.47
CA LEU A 88 -9.30 -9.08 1.62
C LEU A 88 -9.68 -7.97 0.65
N ASP A 89 -10.58 -8.26 -0.28
CA ASP A 89 -11.10 -7.23 -1.18
C ASP A 89 -12.02 -6.28 -0.39
N ALA A 90 -11.61 -5.01 -0.32
CA ALA A 90 -12.34 -4.00 0.44
C ALA A 90 -13.76 -3.76 -0.11
N SER A 91 -13.97 -3.92 -1.41
CA SER A 91 -15.28 -3.74 -2.05
C SER A 91 -16.26 -4.86 -1.65
N ASN A 92 -15.76 -6.09 -1.53
CA ASN A 92 -16.55 -7.25 -1.15
C ASN A 92 -16.65 -7.44 0.38
N ALA A 93 -15.78 -6.78 1.15
CA ALA A 93 -15.74 -6.92 2.60
C ALA A 93 -17.11 -6.70 3.26
N SER A 94 -17.84 -5.68 2.84
CA SER A 94 -19.19 -5.36 3.36
C SER A 94 -20.28 -6.38 3.00
N HIS A 95 -20.01 -7.29 2.08
CA HIS A 95 -20.93 -8.32 1.62
C HIS A 95 -20.69 -9.71 2.25
N GLY A 96 -19.97 -9.75 3.38
CA GLY A 96 -19.77 -10.97 4.16
C GLY A 96 -18.29 -11.35 4.39
N ASP A 97 -17.39 -10.91 3.50
CA ASP A 97 -15.97 -11.31 3.56
C ASP A 97 -15.25 -10.83 4.83
N MET A 98 -15.79 -9.80 5.54
CA MET A 98 -15.28 -9.41 6.85
C MET A 98 -15.38 -10.53 7.90
N GLY A 99 -16.29 -11.51 7.72
CA GLY A 99 -16.38 -12.69 8.56
C GLY A 99 -15.13 -13.56 8.55
N GLN A 100 -14.24 -13.38 7.57
CA GLN A 100 -12.95 -14.06 7.51
C GLN A 100 -11.91 -13.48 8.50
N ILE A 101 -12.17 -12.27 9.05
CA ILE A 101 -11.34 -11.65 10.09
C ILE A 101 -11.73 -12.26 11.43
N THR A 102 -10.78 -12.90 12.09
CA THR A 102 -10.97 -13.55 13.40
C THR A 102 -10.14 -12.88 14.48
N SER A 103 -10.40 -13.22 15.75
CA SER A 103 -9.56 -12.78 16.86
C SER A 103 -8.11 -13.23 16.65
N ASN A 104 -7.16 -12.38 17.07
CA ASN A 104 -5.72 -12.55 16.91
C ASN A 104 -5.17 -12.29 15.50
N ASP A 105 -5.99 -11.88 14.55
CA ASP A 105 -5.54 -11.47 13.24
C ASP A 105 -4.86 -10.08 13.28
N VAL A 106 -3.96 -9.87 12.35
CA VAL A 106 -3.38 -8.56 12.02
C VAL A 106 -3.98 -8.09 10.71
N VAL A 107 -4.66 -6.96 10.72
CA VAL A 107 -5.25 -6.35 9.52
C VAL A 107 -4.39 -5.17 9.09
N ILE A 108 -3.91 -5.19 7.85
CA ILE A 108 -3.12 -4.12 7.25
C ILE A 108 -3.97 -3.43 6.19
N LEU A 109 -4.24 -2.15 6.37
CA LEU A 109 -4.96 -1.33 5.40
C LEU A 109 -4.00 -0.35 4.72
N ILE A 110 -4.01 -0.37 3.38
CA ILE A 110 -3.19 0.51 2.55
C ILE A 110 -4.10 1.50 1.82
N SER A 111 -3.93 2.79 2.09
CA SER A 111 -4.68 3.84 1.41
C SER A 111 -3.92 5.16 1.41
N LEU A 112 -3.65 5.70 0.23
CA LEU A 112 -2.95 6.98 0.12
C LEU A 112 -3.70 8.11 0.84
N SER A 113 -5.00 8.24 0.62
CA SER A 113 -5.85 9.22 1.29
C SER A 113 -6.25 8.83 2.72
N GLY A 114 -6.34 7.52 3.01
CA GLY A 114 -6.85 6.96 4.25
C GLY A 114 -8.32 7.27 4.55
N GLN A 115 -9.12 7.62 3.51
CA GLN A 115 -10.50 8.11 3.65
C GLN A 115 -11.52 7.27 2.86
N SER A 116 -11.11 6.21 2.16
CA SER A 116 -12.01 5.39 1.33
C SER A 116 -13.14 4.80 2.17
N GLU A 117 -14.38 4.86 1.67
CA GLU A 117 -15.58 4.39 2.40
C GLU A 117 -15.51 2.90 2.71
N GLU A 118 -15.05 2.12 1.73
CA GLU A 118 -14.89 0.68 1.87
C GLU A 118 -13.98 0.32 3.05
N LEU A 119 -12.92 1.09 3.26
CA LEU A 119 -11.99 0.87 4.38
C LEU A 119 -12.57 1.29 5.72
N LYS A 120 -13.47 2.25 5.77
CA LYS A 120 -14.15 2.66 7.02
C LYS A 120 -14.94 1.51 7.64
N ASN A 121 -15.57 0.67 6.81
CA ASN A 121 -16.29 -0.51 7.28
C ASN A 121 -15.33 -1.53 7.92
N ILE A 122 -14.18 -1.77 7.31
CA ILE A 122 -13.16 -2.68 7.87
C ILE A 122 -12.59 -2.10 9.17
N ILE A 123 -12.29 -0.80 9.22
CA ILE A 123 -11.82 -0.10 10.42
C ILE A 123 -12.84 -0.26 11.57
N LYS A 124 -14.12 -0.02 11.28
CA LYS A 124 -15.21 -0.18 12.27
C LYS A 124 -15.34 -1.63 12.73
N TYR A 125 -15.14 -2.60 11.84
CA TYR A 125 -15.19 -4.01 12.19
C TYR A 125 -14.03 -4.40 13.09
N THR A 126 -12.81 -4.03 12.77
CA THR A 126 -11.61 -4.34 13.57
C THR A 126 -11.64 -3.70 14.93
N SER A 127 -12.23 -2.50 15.09
CA SER A 127 -12.35 -1.81 16.38
C SER A 127 -13.26 -2.50 17.41
N ARG A 128 -14.07 -3.50 16.98
CA ARG A 128 -14.95 -4.26 17.88
C ARG A 128 -14.19 -5.27 18.75
N SER A 129 -12.98 -5.63 18.38
CA SER A 129 -12.17 -6.59 19.13
C SER A 129 -10.77 -6.06 19.37
N LYS A 130 -10.37 -5.95 20.65
CA LYS A 130 -9.01 -5.53 21.04
C LYS A 130 -7.94 -6.55 20.66
N ASN A 131 -8.31 -7.76 20.31
CA ASN A 131 -7.39 -8.83 19.91
C ASN A 131 -7.01 -8.73 18.43
N ILE A 132 -7.76 -8.00 17.61
CA ILE A 132 -7.40 -7.68 16.24
C ILE A 132 -6.50 -6.46 16.25
N LYS A 133 -5.34 -6.54 15.58
CA LYS A 133 -4.42 -5.40 15.46
C LYS A 133 -4.56 -4.77 14.08
N LEU A 134 -4.89 -3.48 14.06
CA LEU A 134 -5.01 -2.71 12.84
C LEU A 134 -3.72 -1.93 12.55
N ILE A 135 -3.10 -2.21 11.41
CA ILE A 135 -1.97 -1.45 10.87
C ILE A 135 -2.49 -0.55 9.75
N GLY A 136 -2.28 0.75 9.88
CA GLY A 136 -2.68 1.74 8.87
C GLY A 136 -1.48 2.32 8.14
N ILE A 137 -1.45 2.20 6.81
CA ILE A 137 -0.42 2.76 5.93
C ILE A 137 -1.09 3.82 5.05
N THR A 138 -0.72 5.09 5.24
CA THR A 138 -1.33 6.23 4.54
C THR A 138 -0.35 7.41 4.45
N SER A 139 -0.63 8.38 3.55
CA SER A 139 0.13 9.64 3.49
C SER A 139 -0.54 10.79 4.27
N LYS A 140 -1.68 10.54 4.95
CA LYS A 140 -2.47 11.61 5.60
C LYS A 140 -2.66 11.33 7.09
N LYS A 141 -2.04 12.15 7.94
CA LYS A 141 -2.14 12.07 9.41
C LYS A 141 -3.55 12.32 9.96
N ASP A 142 -4.33 13.13 9.27
CA ASP A 142 -5.70 13.50 9.63
C ASP A 142 -6.74 12.51 9.13
N SER A 143 -6.33 11.49 8.39
CA SER A 143 -7.23 10.47 7.82
C SER A 143 -7.88 9.59 8.88
N VAL A 144 -9.05 9.04 8.53
CA VAL A 144 -9.76 8.07 9.37
C VAL A 144 -8.89 6.85 9.65
N LEU A 145 -8.18 6.35 8.62
CA LEU A 145 -7.29 5.21 8.77
C LEU A 145 -6.18 5.50 9.79
N TYR A 146 -5.49 6.63 9.67
CA TYR A 146 -4.37 6.96 10.56
C TYR A 146 -4.83 7.14 12.01
N LYS A 147 -5.98 7.78 12.22
CA LYS A 147 -6.52 8.04 13.58
C LYS A 147 -6.90 6.76 14.30
N ASN A 148 -7.44 5.77 13.61
CA ASN A 148 -8.01 4.56 14.19
C ASN A 148 -7.06 3.35 14.19
N ALA A 149 -5.93 3.39 13.49
CA ALA A 149 -4.98 2.30 13.49
C ALA A 149 -4.22 2.19 14.82
N ASP A 150 -3.95 0.96 15.26
CA ASP A 150 -3.11 0.66 16.43
C ASP A 150 -1.64 0.95 16.12
N VAL A 151 -1.20 0.53 14.94
CA VAL A 151 0.14 0.79 14.41
C VAL A 151 0.03 1.61 13.14
N LYS A 152 0.79 2.68 13.07
CA LYS A 152 0.63 3.72 12.05
C LYS A 152 1.90 3.91 11.26
N PHE A 153 1.82 3.85 9.92
CA PHE A 153 2.92 4.18 9.04
C PHE A 153 2.53 5.31 8.09
N LEU A 154 3.24 6.42 8.21
CA LEU A 154 3.03 7.57 7.34
C LEU A 154 3.97 7.50 6.16
N LEU A 155 3.42 7.41 4.96
CA LEU A 155 4.15 7.53 3.71
C LEU A 155 4.56 8.99 3.49
N PRO A 156 5.79 9.24 2.98
CA PRO A 156 6.29 10.58 2.71
C PRO A 156 5.60 11.26 1.53
#